data_e0b1a9c6530f503945b9b4df60c105fd
#
_entry.id   e0b1a9c6530f503945b9b4df60c105fd
#
_cell.length_a   1.000
_cell.length_b   1.000
_cell.length_c   1.000
_cell.angle_alpha   90.00
_cell.angle_beta   90.00
_cell.angle_gamma   90.00
#
_symmetry.space_group_name_H-M   'P 1'
#
loop_
_entity.id
_entity.type
_entity.pdbx_description
1 polymer ?
#
loop_
_entity_poly.entity_id
_entity_poly.type
_entity_poly.pdbx_seq_one_letter_code
_entity_poly.pdbx_strand_id
1 'polypeptide(L)'
;WFKKMTFHDVIQLAAKMTVARMMERDDFTKRYNAGIPISVHEFIYPLMQGYDSIMVKSDVELGGTDQLFSLLVGRDLQRDAGVEPQVALTTPLLEGIDGNKKMSKSLGNYIGVTETPTEMFGKAMSIPDNLMHKYFELATDLSIKEINHLLNIHIHPRASKVSLARAIVQRYHDKKDAEAAAAEFDRIFKEHELPDKIPDVE
;
A
#
# COMPACT_ATOMS: atom_id res chain seq x y z
N TRP A 1 -19.33 9.63 14.63
CA TRP A 1 -20.31 8.74 15.29
C TRP A 1 -19.76 8.06 16.53
N PHE A 2 -18.57 7.51 16.56
CA PHE A 2 -18.02 6.79 17.73
C PHE A 2 -18.00 7.61 19.02
N LYS A 3 -17.72 8.93 18.95
CA LYS A 3 -17.77 9.82 20.13
C LYS A 3 -19.17 9.93 20.77
N LYS A 4 -20.21 9.56 20.05
CA LYS A 4 -21.60 9.59 20.53
C LYS A 4 -22.11 8.23 20.98
N MET A 5 -21.37 7.15 20.68
CA MET A 5 -21.74 5.80 21.10
C MET A 5 -21.64 5.66 22.61
N THR A 6 -22.69 5.10 23.20
CA THR A 6 -22.69 4.70 24.60
C THR A 6 -21.99 3.34 24.76
N PHE A 7 -21.66 2.97 25.99
CA PHE A 7 -21.13 1.63 26.27
C PHE A 7 -22.11 0.52 25.82
N HIS A 8 -23.41 0.76 25.96
CA HIS A 8 -24.45 -0.14 25.49
C HIS A 8 -24.35 -0.39 23.99
N ASP A 9 -24.17 0.68 23.19
CA ASP A 9 -24.03 0.58 21.73
C ASP A 9 -22.80 -0.23 21.33
N VAL A 10 -21.69 -0.04 22.07
CA VAL A 10 -20.46 -0.81 21.83
C VAL A 10 -20.66 -2.31 22.11
N ILE A 11 -21.35 -2.64 23.19
CA ILE A 11 -21.70 -4.04 23.51
C ILE A 11 -22.62 -4.64 22.44
N GLN A 12 -23.60 -3.88 21.97
CA GLN A 12 -24.48 -4.32 20.89
C GLN A 12 -23.70 -4.55 19.57
N LEU A 13 -22.76 -3.68 19.24
CA LEU A 13 -21.88 -3.87 18.09
C LEU A 13 -21.00 -5.11 18.27
N ALA A 14 -20.41 -5.30 19.45
CA ALA A 14 -19.58 -6.47 19.75
C ALA A 14 -20.36 -7.78 19.68
N ALA A 15 -21.63 -7.78 20.03
CA ALA A 15 -22.52 -8.94 19.95
C ALA A 15 -22.80 -9.42 18.51
N LYS A 16 -22.50 -8.59 17.49
CA LYS A 16 -22.62 -8.94 16.07
C LYS A 16 -21.56 -9.90 15.58
N MET A 17 -20.51 -10.15 16.35
CA MET A 17 -19.37 -10.96 15.92
C MET A 17 -18.97 -11.95 17.01
N THR A 18 -18.63 -13.17 16.60
CA THR A 18 -18.13 -14.18 17.52
C THR A 18 -16.60 -14.16 17.60
N VAL A 19 -16.04 -14.60 18.72
CA VAL A 19 -14.58 -14.80 18.86
C VAL A 19 -14.07 -15.77 17.79
N ALA A 20 -14.81 -16.84 17.49
CA ALA A 20 -14.43 -17.80 16.45
C ALA A 20 -14.27 -17.10 15.08
N ARG A 21 -15.20 -16.21 14.72
CA ARG A 21 -15.12 -15.42 13.47
C ARG A 21 -13.93 -14.47 13.49
N MET A 22 -13.67 -13.79 14.61
CA MET A 22 -12.48 -12.91 14.73
C MET A 22 -11.18 -13.69 14.57
N MET A 23 -11.14 -14.94 15.05
CA MET A 23 -9.96 -15.81 14.92
C MET A 23 -9.71 -16.31 13.51
N GLU A 24 -10.60 -16.09 12.54
CA GLU A 24 -10.33 -16.34 11.12
C GLU A 24 -9.36 -15.31 10.51
N ARG A 25 -9.15 -14.18 11.19
CA ARG A 25 -8.15 -13.21 10.79
C ARG A 25 -6.74 -13.79 10.99
N ASP A 26 -5.97 -13.83 9.90
CA ASP A 26 -4.69 -14.54 9.81
C ASP A 26 -3.67 -14.12 10.89
N ASP A 27 -3.57 -12.82 11.20
CA ASP A 27 -2.66 -12.34 12.24
C ASP A 27 -3.09 -12.77 13.65
N PHE A 28 -4.39 -12.81 13.95
CA PHE A 28 -4.89 -13.30 15.23
C PHE A 28 -4.63 -14.78 15.39
N THR A 29 -4.90 -15.57 14.36
CA THR A 29 -4.59 -17.01 14.35
C THR A 29 -3.10 -17.28 14.58
N LYS A 30 -2.23 -16.57 13.86
CA LYS A 30 -0.77 -16.70 14.02
C LYS A 30 -0.30 -16.33 15.42
N ARG A 31 -0.78 -15.21 15.96
CA ARG A 31 -0.42 -14.75 17.31
C ARG A 31 -0.91 -15.72 18.37
N TYR A 32 -2.15 -16.18 18.26
CA TYR A 32 -2.73 -17.15 19.19
C TYR A 32 -1.90 -18.44 19.23
N ASN A 33 -1.58 -18.99 18.06
CA ASN A 33 -0.79 -20.23 17.96
C ASN A 33 0.65 -20.04 18.47
N ALA A 34 1.19 -18.84 18.39
CA ALA A 34 2.51 -18.48 18.90
C ALA A 34 2.51 -18.11 20.39
N GLY A 35 1.37 -18.15 21.09
CA GLY A 35 1.24 -17.72 22.48
C GLY A 35 1.43 -16.21 22.69
N ILE A 36 1.32 -15.40 21.61
CA ILE A 36 1.43 -13.94 21.69
C ILE A 36 0.08 -13.36 22.11
N PRO A 37 0.03 -12.54 23.19
CA PRO A 37 -1.22 -11.98 23.68
C PRO A 37 -1.99 -11.19 22.63
N ILE A 38 -3.32 -11.34 22.63
CA ILE A 38 -4.27 -10.54 21.86
C ILE A 38 -5.16 -9.81 22.84
N SER A 39 -5.15 -8.49 22.83
CA SER A 39 -5.98 -7.67 23.72
C SER A 39 -7.42 -7.60 23.23
N VAL A 40 -8.39 -7.57 24.15
CA VAL A 40 -9.83 -7.56 23.83
C VAL A 40 -10.21 -6.39 22.89
N HIS A 41 -9.60 -5.22 23.06
CA HIS A 41 -9.88 -4.06 22.20
C HIS A 41 -9.47 -4.29 20.73
N GLU A 42 -8.51 -5.19 20.47
CA GLU A 42 -8.10 -5.51 19.10
C GLU A 42 -9.22 -6.21 18.32
N PHE A 43 -10.11 -6.93 19.00
CA PHE A 43 -11.32 -7.50 18.39
C PHE A 43 -12.38 -6.45 18.06
N ILE A 44 -12.36 -5.30 18.75
CA ILE A 44 -13.31 -4.22 18.47
C ILE A 44 -12.94 -3.46 17.19
N TYR A 45 -11.65 -3.40 16.82
CA TYR A 45 -11.18 -2.64 15.67
C TYR A 45 -11.86 -3.02 14.33
N PRO A 46 -11.93 -4.30 13.92
CA PRO A 46 -12.64 -4.68 12.70
C PRO A 46 -14.12 -4.32 12.71
N LEU A 47 -14.75 -4.36 13.88
CA LEU A 47 -16.15 -3.96 14.05
C LEU A 47 -16.33 -2.45 13.90
N MET A 48 -15.39 -1.65 14.39
CA MET A 48 -15.40 -0.20 14.19
C MET A 48 -15.27 0.14 12.71
N GLN A 49 -14.31 -0.47 12.01
CA GLN A 49 -14.15 -0.28 10.57
C GLN A 49 -15.42 -0.69 9.81
N GLY A 50 -15.99 -1.85 10.13
CA GLY A 50 -17.24 -2.30 9.50
C GLY A 50 -18.45 -1.40 9.83
N TYR A 51 -18.49 -0.80 11.01
CA TYR A 51 -19.52 0.19 11.37
C TYR A 51 -19.36 1.50 10.58
N ASP A 52 -18.11 1.92 10.27
CA ASP A 52 -17.85 3.04 9.38
C ASP A 52 -18.52 2.83 8.02
N SER A 53 -18.45 1.63 7.46
CA SER A 53 -19.08 1.30 6.17
C SER A 53 -20.60 1.50 6.19
N ILE A 54 -21.27 1.21 7.33
CA ILE A 54 -22.70 1.51 7.50
C ILE A 54 -22.93 3.03 7.55
N MET A 55 -22.13 3.74 8.34
CA MET A 55 -22.34 5.17 8.60
C MET A 55 -22.06 6.04 7.38
N VAL A 56 -21.07 5.68 6.55
CA VAL A 56 -20.80 6.37 5.27
C VAL A 56 -21.69 5.88 4.15
N LYS A 57 -22.47 4.81 4.37
CA LYS A 57 -23.34 4.17 3.36
C LYS A 57 -22.54 3.79 2.12
N SER A 58 -21.43 3.10 2.33
CA SER A 58 -20.53 2.78 1.23
C SER A 58 -21.12 1.69 0.33
N ASP A 59 -21.10 1.94 -0.98
CA ASP A 59 -21.45 0.96 -2.01
C ASP A 59 -20.25 0.11 -2.44
N VAL A 60 -19.05 0.71 -2.36
CA VAL A 60 -17.78 0.06 -2.69
C VAL A 60 -16.73 0.49 -1.66
N GLU A 61 -16.01 -0.46 -1.09
CA GLU A 61 -14.87 -0.19 -0.21
C GLU A 61 -13.60 -0.79 -0.80
N LEU A 62 -12.55 0.06 -0.90
CA LEU A 62 -11.25 -0.30 -1.46
C LEU A 62 -10.25 -0.55 -0.32
N GLY A 63 -9.44 -1.60 -0.48
CA GLY A 63 -8.37 -1.87 0.49
C GLY A 63 -7.24 -2.70 -0.10
N GLY A 64 -6.17 -2.87 0.65
CA GLY A 64 -5.18 -3.90 0.36
C GLY A 64 -5.73 -5.30 0.69
N THR A 65 -5.09 -6.34 0.15
CA THR A 65 -5.47 -7.73 0.46
C THR A 65 -5.41 -8.06 1.96
N ASP A 66 -4.58 -7.34 2.73
CA ASP A 66 -4.49 -7.45 4.19
C ASP A 66 -5.73 -6.91 4.92
N GLN A 67 -6.56 -6.10 4.25
CA GLN A 67 -7.79 -5.52 4.80
C GLN A 67 -9.04 -6.36 4.51
N LEU A 68 -8.92 -7.42 3.69
CA LEU A 68 -10.07 -8.19 3.22
C LEU A 68 -10.99 -8.65 4.36
N PHE A 69 -10.42 -9.13 5.47
CA PHE A 69 -11.21 -9.55 6.64
C PHE A 69 -12.11 -8.41 7.15
N SER A 70 -11.54 -7.22 7.37
CA SER A 70 -12.29 -6.06 7.86
C SER A 70 -13.36 -5.58 6.87
N LEU A 71 -13.06 -5.62 5.57
CA LEU A 71 -14.03 -5.29 4.52
C LEU A 71 -15.23 -6.26 4.52
N LEU A 72 -14.97 -7.56 4.75
CA LEU A 72 -16.03 -8.56 4.85
C LEU A 72 -16.86 -8.38 6.13
N VAL A 73 -16.24 -8.00 7.25
CA VAL A 73 -16.98 -7.61 8.47
C VAL A 73 -17.93 -6.44 8.17
N GLY A 74 -17.49 -5.44 7.41
CA GLY A 74 -18.35 -4.35 6.94
C GLY A 74 -19.58 -4.84 6.21
N ARG A 75 -19.42 -5.77 5.26
CA ARG A 75 -20.53 -6.39 4.52
C ARG A 75 -21.51 -7.13 5.44
N ASP A 76 -20.98 -7.88 6.41
CA ASP A 76 -21.81 -8.62 7.36
C ASP A 76 -22.63 -7.67 8.24
N LEU A 77 -22.01 -6.60 8.73
CA LEU A 77 -22.69 -5.57 9.53
C LEU A 77 -23.73 -4.78 8.71
N GLN A 78 -23.47 -4.49 7.44
CA GLN A 78 -24.44 -3.86 6.53
C GLN A 78 -25.66 -4.76 6.33
N ARG A 79 -25.44 -6.06 6.10
CA ARG A 79 -26.56 -7.04 5.98
C ARG A 79 -27.40 -7.09 7.25
N ASP A 80 -26.74 -7.14 8.42
CA ASP A 80 -27.42 -7.12 9.72
C ASP A 80 -28.24 -5.84 9.94
N ALA A 81 -27.77 -4.71 9.41
CA ALA A 81 -28.46 -3.43 9.46
C ALA A 81 -29.58 -3.29 8.41
N GLY A 82 -29.80 -4.31 7.57
CA GLY A 82 -30.83 -4.30 6.52
C GLY A 82 -30.48 -3.40 5.32
N VAL A 83 -29.20 -3.10 5.10
CA VAL A 83 -28.70 -2.36 3.93
C VAL A 83 -27.98 -3.30 2.95
N GLU A 84 -27.95 -2.91 1.68
CA GLU A 84 -27.22 -3.67 0.66
C GLU A 84 -25.72 -3.72 1.00
N PRO A 85 -25.12 -4.92 1.06
CA PRO A 85 -23.70 -5.05 1.36
C PRO A 85 -22.81 -4.49 0.26
N GLN A 86 -21.86 -3.65 0.64
CA GLN A 86 -20.86 -3.05 -0.25
C GLN A 86 -20.07 -4.06 -1.07
N VAL A 87 -19.55 -3.66 -2.21
CA VAL A 87 -18.53 -4.41 -2.95
C VAL A 87 -17.18 -4.20 -2.25
N ALA A 88 -16.54 -5.28 -1.84
CA ALA A 88 -15.17 -5.24 -1.34
C ALA A 88 -14.19 -5.45 -2.51
N LEU A 89 -13.40 -4.45 -2.83
CA LEU A 89 -12.38 -4.52 -3.87
C LEU A 89 -10.99 -4.40 -3.24
N THR A 90 -10.14 -5.42 -3.45
CA THR A 90 -8.80 -5.42 -2.88
C THR A 90 -7.72 -5.42 -3.95
N THR A 91 -6.62 -4.72 -3.66
CA THR A 91 -5.42 -4.71 -4.48
C THR A 91 -4.28 -5.44 -3.77
N PRO A 92 -3.36 -6.07 -4.51
CA PRO A 92 -2.15 -6.63 -3.93
C PRO A 92 -1.36 -5.58 -3.15
N LEU A 93 -0.69 -6.02 -2.08
CA LEU A 93 0.22 -5.14 -1.34
C LEU A 93 1.52 -4.96 -2.12
N LEU A 94 2.03 -3.72 -2.13
CA LEU A 94 3.33 -3.39 -2.67
C LEU A 94 4.36 -3.40 -1.53
N GLU A 95 5.44 -4.15 -1.69
CA GLU A 95 6.59 -4.11 -0.79
C GLU A 95 7.30 -2.77 -0.93
N GLY A 96 7.89 -2.29 0.17
CA GLY A 96 8.71 -1.09 0.15
C GLY A 96 10.04 -1.29 -0.57
N ILE A 97 10.80 -0.21 -0.69
CA ILE A 97 12.14 -0.21 -1.31
C ILE A 97 13.15 -1.13 -0.61
N ASP A 98 12.84 -1.57 0.63
CA ASP A 98 13.60 -2.57 1.38
C ASP A 98 13.40 -4.01 0.87
N GLY A 99 12.42 -4.24 0.01
CA GLY A 99 12.15 -5.51 -0.64
C GLY A 99 11.48 -6.59 0.22
N ASN A 100 11.13 -6.30 1.47
CA ASN A 100 10.64 -7.31 2.42
C ASN A 100 9.31 -6.96 3.06
N LYS A 101 9.18 -5.73 3.58
CA LYS A 101 7.99 -5.29 4.30
C LYS A 101 7.07 -4.53 3.36
N LYS A 102 5.76 -4.54 3.64
CA LYS A 102 4.84 -3.71 2.89
C LYS A 102 5.28 -2.25 2.95
N MET A 103 5.08 -1.51 1.86
CA MET A 103 5.36 -0.08 1.79
C MET A 103 4.57 0.66 2.87
N SER A 104 5.25 1.46 3.68
CA SER A 104 4.64 2.19 4.79
C SER A 104 5.43 3.45 5.14
N LYS A 105 4.72 4.54 5.46
CA LYS A 105 5.33 5.77 5.99
C LYS A 105 6.07 5.53 7.31
N SER A 106 5.50 4.73 8.20
CA SER A 106 6.10 4.44 9.52
C SER A 106 7.39 3.63 9.44
N LEU A 107 7.61 2.90 8.35
CA LEU A 107 8.83 2.13 8.11
C LEU A 107 9.88 2.90 7.29
N GLY A 108 9.52 4.06 6.74
CA GLY A 108 10.42 4.85 5.90
C GLY A 108 10.79 4.19 4.56
N ASN A 109 10.15 3.08 4.19
CA ASN A 109 10.45 2.28 3.00
C ASN A 109 9.57 2.61 1.80
N TYR A 110 8.98 3.79 1.76
CA TYR A 110 8.03 4.21 0.75
C TYR A 110 8.64 5.16 -0.30
N ILE A 111 8.00 5.20 -1.47
CA ILE A 111 8.15 6.25 -2.47
C ILE A 111 6.96 7.20 -2.29
N GLY A 112 7.21 8.44 -1.91
CA GLY A 112 6.16 9.43 -1.66
C GLY A 112 5.69 10.09 -2.95
N VAL A 113 4.39 10.19 -3.13
CA VAL A 113 3.78 10.83 -4.32
C VAL A 113 4.02 12.36 -4.38
N THR A 114 4.45 12.96 -3.28
CA THR A 114 4.77 14.40 -3.17
C THR A 114 6.28 14.67 -3.09
N GLU A 115 7.10 13.64 -3.23
CA GLU A 115 8.56 13.78 -3.27
C GLU A 115 9.01 14.46 -4.58
N THR A 116 10.19 15.04 -4.55
CA THR A 116 10.77 15.63 -5.77
C THR A 116 11.04 14.54 -6.83
N PRO A 117 11.03 14.89 -8.12
CA PRO A 117 11.35 13.95 -9.20
C PRO A 117 12.66 13.18 -8.98
N THR A 118 13.70 13.86 -8.51
CA THR A 118 15.02 13.28 -8.25
C THR A 118 14.99 12.27 -7.08
N GLU A 119 14.32 12.62 -5.97
CA GLU A 119 14.16 11.71 -4.82
C GLU A 119 13.35 10.47 -5.20
N MET A 120 12.21 10.67 -5.89
CA MET A 120 11.35 9.59 -6.37
C MET A 120 12.11 8.65 -7.32
N PHE A 121 12.88 9.22 -8.26
CA PHE A 121 13.72 8.45 -9.18
C PHE A 121 14.79 7.63 -8.44
N GLY A 122 15.51 8.25 -7.52
CA GLY A 122 16.55 7.59 -6.71
C GLY A 122 15.99 6.41 -5.90
N LYS A 123 14.84 6.60 -5.26
CA LYS A 123 14.14 5.54 -4.53
C LYS A 123 13.67 4.42 -5.46
N ALA A 124 13.12 4.75 -6.62
CA ALA A 124 12.73 3.75 -7.61
C ALA A 124 13.94 2.95 -8.12
N MET A 125 15.10 3.57 -8.28
CA MET A 125 16.36 2.90 -8.62
C MET A 125 16.88 1.97 -7.52
N SER A 126 16.51 2.16 -6.25
CA SER A 126 16.91 1.30 -5.14
C SER A 126 16.05 0.05 -4.95
N ILE A 127 14.93 -0.06 -5.64
CA ILE A 127 14.03 -1.22 -5.57
C ILE A 127 14.80 -2.49 -5.95
N PRO A 128 14.66 -3.61 -5.21
CA PRO A 128 15.25 -4.90 -5.58
C PRO A 128 14.77 -5.40 -6.96
N ASP A 129 15.67 -6.02 -7.72
CA ASP A 129 15.38 -6.44 -9.09
C ASP A 129 14.21 -7.41 -9.22
N ASN A 130 14.04 -8.31 -8.25
CA ASN A 130 12.92 -9.26 -8.19
C ASN A 130 11.55 -8.61 -8.00
N LEU A 131 11.50 -7.35 -7.57
CA LEU A 131 10.25 -6.61 -7.42
C LEU A 131 9.90 -5.72 -8.62
N MET A 132 10.79 -5.56 -9.59
CA MET A 132 10.58 -4.67 -10.73
C MET A 132 9.27 -4.95 -11.47
N HIS A 133 8.96 -6.23 -11.75
CA HIS A 133 7.71 -6.59 -12.43
C HIS A 133 6.48 -6.10 -11.66
N LYS A 134 6.46 -6.35 -10.36
CA LYS A 134 5.36 -5.95 -9.49
C LYS A 134 5.20 -4.43 -9.40
N TYR A 135 6.32 -3.71 -9.36
CA TYR A 135 6.29 -2.25 -9.37
C TYR A 135 5.81 -1.69 -10.71
N PHE A 136 6.21 -2.27 -11.83
CA PHE A 136 5.67 -1.90 -13.13
C PHE A 136 4.14 -2.07 -13.16
N GLU A 137 3.65 -3.23 -12.70
CA GLU A 137 2.23 -3.57 -12.72
C GLU A 137 1.38 -2.69 -11.78
N LEU A 138 1.87 -2.43 -10.55
CA LEU A 138 1.07 -1.76 -9.51
C LEU A 138 1.33 -0.26 -9.39
N ALA A 139 2.48 0.24 -9.83
CA ALA A 139 2.90 1.63 -9.63
C ALA A 139 3.02 2.44 -10.93
N THR A 140 2.71 1.87 -12.10
CA THR A 140 2.73 2.58 -13.38
C THR A 140 1.42 2.40 -14.14
N ASP A 141 1.22 3.20 -15.19
CA ASP A 141 0.05 3.10 -16.07
C ASP A 141 0.36 2.28 -17.34
N LEU A 142 1.49 1.56 -17.37
CA LEU A 142 1.90 0.75 -18.51
C LEU A 142 1.05 -0.52 -18.62
N SER A 143 0.69 -0.86 -19.84
CA SER A 143 0.03 -2.14 -20.12
C SER A 143 0.97 -3.34 -19.88
N ILE A 144 0.40 -4.51 -19.61
CA ILE A 144 1.17 -5.76 -19.44
C ILE A 144 2.06 -6.07 -20.65
N LYS A 145 1.63 -5.70 -21.87
CA LYS A 145 2.44 -5.87 -23.08
C LYS A 145 3.68 -4.98 -23.07
N GLU A 146 3.52 -3.72 -22.66
CA GLU A 146 4.65 -2.78 -22.54
C GLU A 146 5.60 -3.21 -21.42
N ILE A 147 5.08 -3.63 -20.27
CA ILE A 147 5.87 -4.15 -19.16
C ILE A 147 6.72 -5.34 -19.61
N ASN A 148 6.10 -6.33 -20.23
CA ASN A 148 6.83 -7.50 -20.75
C ASN A 148 7.87 -7.13 -21.80
N HIS A 149 7.58 -6.17 -22.67
CA HIS A 149 8.53 -5.66 -23.65
C HIS A 149 9.74 -5.02 -22.95
N LEU A 150 9.53 -4.13 -21.98
CA LEU A 150 10.61 -3.46 -21.25
C LEU A 150 11.47 -4.43 -20.44
N LEU A 151 10.88 -5.47 -19.87
CA LEU A 151 11.60 -6.47 -19.10
C LEU A 151 12.39 -7.44 -20.00
N ASN A 152 11.89 -7.73 -21.21
CA ASN A 152 12.54 -8.67 -22.14
C ASN A 152 13.58 -8.02 -23.05
N ILE A 153 13.40 -6.74 -23.42
CA ILE A 153 14.32 -6.03 -24.33
C ILE A 153 15.63 -5.65 -23.63
N HIS A 154 15.58 -5.44 -22.32
CA HIS A 154 16.75 -5.06 -21.57
C HIS A 154 17.46 -6.29 -21.00
N ILE A 155 18.63 -6.59 -21.55
CA ILE A 155 19.52 -7.65 -21.04
C ILE A 155 20.06 -7.28 -19.64
N HIS A 156 20.05 -5.98 -19.29
CA HIS A 156 20.61 -5.47 -18.05
C HIS A 156 19.51 -4.97 -17.11
N PRO A 157 19.40 -5.50 -15.87
CA PRO A 157 18.38 -5.08 -14.89
C PRO A 157 18.35 -3.57 -14.65
N ARG A 158 19.51 -2.90 -14.70
CA ARG A 158 19.62 -1.44 -14.54
C ARG A 158 18.81 -0.68 -15.60
N ALA A 159 18.80 -1.11 -16.85
CA ALA A 159 18.05 -0.42 -17.91
C ALA A 159 16.54 -0.54 -17.71
N SER A 160 16.05 -1.73 -17.32
CA SER A 160 14.65 -1.93 -16.95
C SER A 160 14.27 -1.07 -15.74
N LYS A 161 15.16 -0.97 -14.75
CA LYS A 161 14.96 -0.15 -13.55
C LYS A 161 14.89 1.35 -13.86
N VAL A 162 15.73 1.86 -14.76
CA VAL A 162 15.65 3.24 -15.27
C VAL A 162 14.31 3.49 -15.96
N SER A 163 13.83 2.53 -16.76
CA SER A 163 12.52 2.64 -17.41
C SER A 163 11.38 2.64 -16.38
N LEU A 164 11.47 1.82 -15.34
CA LEU A 164 10.53 1.82 -14.21
C LEU A 164 10.52 3.17 -13.47
N ALA A 165 11.71 3.66 -13.10
CA ALA A 165 11.85 4.92 -12.37
C ALA A 165 11.28 6.10 -13.18
N ARG A 166 11.54 6.16 -14.49
CA ARG A 166 10.93 7.16 -15.38
C ARG A 166 9.41 7.06 -15.41
N ALA A 167 8.85 5.85 -15.53
CA ALA A 167 7.41 5.64 -15.57
C ALA A 167 6.74 6.07 -14.24
N ILE A 168 7.36 5.77 -13.10
CA ILE A 168 6.85 6.20 -11.78
C ILE A 168 6.91 7.73 -11.67
N VAL A 169 8.04 8.38 -11.98
CA VAL A 169 8.15 9.84 -11.92
C VAL A 169 7.15 10.50 -12.87
N GLN A 170 7.02 10.01 -14.10
CA GLN A 170 6.10 10.57 -15.08
C GLN A 170 4.63 10.50 -14.65
N ARG A 171 4.26 9.50 -13.83
CA ARG A 171 2.89 9.36 -13.31
C ARG A 171 2.50 10.46 -12.33
N TYR A 172 3.43 10.93 -11.51
CA TYR A 172 3.17 11.91 -10.44
C TYR A 172 3.70 13.31 -10.75
N HIS A 173 4.58 13.42 -11.74
CA HIS A 173 5.13 14.65 -12.31
C HIS A 173 4.90 14.64 -13.83
N ASP A 174 5.82 15.17 -14.61
CA ASP A 174 5.72 15.13 -16.06
C ASP A 174 6.91 14.39 -16.71
N LYS A 175 6.83 14.23 -18.04
CA LYS A 175 7.89 13.56 -18.82
C LYS A 175 9.22 14.31 -18.75
N LYS A 176 9.18 15.64 -18.72
CA LYS A 176 10.39 16.49 -18.66
C LYS A 176 11.10 16.29 -17.34
N ASP A 177 10.35 16.25 -16.25
CA ASP A 177 10.88 15.99 -14.91
C ASP A 177 11.46 14.57 -14.78
N ALA A 178 10.82 13.57 -15.39
CA ALA A 178 11.35 12.21 -15.42
C ALA A 178 12.67 12.10 -16.17
N GLU A 179 12.82 12.78 -17.30
CA GLU A 179 14.07 12.81 -18.07
C GLU A 179 15.16 13.60 -17.32
N ALA A 180 14.82 14.72 -16.69
CA ALA A 180 15.75 15.51 -15.89
C ALA A 180 16.26 14.70 -14.67
N ALA A 181 15.37 14.01 -13.96
CA ALA A 181 15.74 13.15 -12.83
C ALA A 181 16.64 11.97 -13.26
N ALA A 182 16.38 11.39 -14.42
CA ALA A 182 17.22 10.32 -14.97
C ALA A 182 18.63 10.83 -15.34
N ALA A 183 18.72 12.01 -15.97
CA ALA A 183 19.99 12.63 -16.32
C ALA A 183 20.80 12.99 -15.06
N GLU A 184 20.16 13.57 -14.05
CA GLU A 184 20.79 13.90 -12.77
C GLU A 184 21.29 12.64 -12.05
N PHE A 185 20.50 11.57 -12.05
CA PHE A 185 20.91 10.29 -11.47
C PHE A 185 22.15 9.71 -12.16
N ASP A 186 22.20 9.74 -13.50
CA ASP A 186 23.36 9.27 -14.25
C ASP A 186 24.60 10.15 -13.98
N ARG A 187 24.45 11.47 -13.90
CA ARG A 187 25.52 12.40 -13.57
C ARG A 187 26.14 12.10 -12.19
N ILE A 188 25.31 11.87 -11.18
CA ILE A 188 25.79 11.59 -9.81
C ILE A 188 26.41 10.20 -9.70
N PHE A 189 25.72 9.17 -10.20
CA PHE A 189 26.10 7.77 -9.90
C PHE A 189 26.92 7.09 -10.98
N LYS A 190 26.99 7.63 -12.19
CA LYS A 190 27.79 7.09 -13.29
C LYS A 190 29.02 7.95 -13.56
N GLU A 191 28.89 9.29 -13.50
CA GLU A 191 29.93 10.24 -13.81
C GLU A 191 30.65 10.73 -12.54
N HIS A 192 30.12 10.40 -11.35
CA HIS A 192 30.66 10.78 -10.02
C HIS A 192 30.75 12.29 -9.81
N GLU A 193 29.88 13.07 -10.41
CA GLU A 193 29.75 14.49 -10.19
C GLU A 193 28.96 14.83 -8.93
N LEU A 194 29.10 16.04 -8.44
CA LEU A 194 28.34 16.52 -7.28
C LEU A 194 26.89 16.82 -7.70
N PRO A 195 25.89 16.55 -6.80
CA PRO A 195 24.51 16.92 -7.07
C PRO A 195 24.35 18.45 -7.15
N ASP A 196 23.38 18.91 -7.97
CA ASP A 196 23.08 20.35 -8.13
C ASP A 196 22.64 21.02 -6.83
N LYS A 197 22.04 20.28 -5.91
CA LYS A 197 21.66 20.73 -4.57
C LYS A 197 22.29 19.80 -3.53
N ILE A 198 23.23 20.33 -2.77
CA ILE A 198 23.76 19.65 -1.59
C ILE A 198 22.86 20.04 -0.41
N PRO A 199 22.27 19.09 0.33
CA PRO A 199 21.50 19.43 1.53
C PRO A 199 22.42 20.12 2.56
N ASP A 200 21.96 21.22 3.14
CA ASP A 200 22.64 21.81 4.28
C ASP A 200 22.59 20.82 5.45
N VAL A 201 23.75 20.50 5.99
CA VAL A 201 23.86 19.67 7.19
C VAL A 201 23.80 20.62 8.38
N GLU A 202 22.67 20.62 9.10
CA GLU A 202 22.56 21.29 10.41
C GLU A 202 23.33 20.53 11.50
#